data_1436df4935338f5ac39cfc087b45b3be
#
_entry.id   1436df4935338f5ac39cfc087b45b3be
#
_cell.length_a   1.000
_cell.length_b   1.000
_cell.length_c   1.000
_cell.angle_alpha   90.00
_cell.angle_beta   90.00
_cell.angle_gamma   90.00
#
_symmetry.space_group_name_H-M   'P 1'
#
loop_
_entity.id
_entity.type
_entity.pdbx_description
1 polymer ?
#
loop_
_entity_poly.entity_id
_entity_poly.type
_entity_poly.pdbx_seq_one_letter_code
_entity_poly.pdbx_strand_id
1 'polypeptide(L)'
;MIRFGVDFGGTKIEAAALDAEGRFQARVRGPSPPDYDAGLEAVRELIAEAERQAGAKAARVGIGGPGSPSPASGLMRNANSTQLNARPFPADLERVLGRPVRYANDANCLALSEATDGAGAGFGVVFAVILGTGVGGGIAVNGRPLLGRNAVAGEWGHTPLPWPAAEEWPGPACWCGRRGCLEQWVSGPAFARDAGKAAEAAAAEDGPALARYVDRLGRGLAVIVDILDPDVIVLGGGMSNVDALYDRLPAGIAPHVFSEAFDTPVLKARHGDSSGVRGAAWLWPPEPPP
;
A
#
# COMPACT_ATOMS: atom_id res chain seq x y z
N MET A 1 -24.32 4.02 -7.88
CA MET A 1 -23.61 5.23 -7.41
C MET A 1 -22.18 5.18 -7.91
N ILE A 2 -21.66 6.27 -8.51
CA ILE A 2 -20.26 6.35 -8.96
C ILE A 2 -19.39 6.92 -7.82
N ARG A 3 -18.22 6.27 -7.57
CA ARG A 3 -17.23 6.67 -6.58
C ARG A 3 -15.99 7.21 -7.30
N PHE A 4 -15.42 8.27 -6.77
CA PHE A 4 -14.22 8.88 -7.32
C PHE A 4 -13.04 8.69 -6.36
N GLY A 5 -11.94 8.19 -6.91
CA GLY A 5 -10.67 8.01 -6.22
C GLY A 5 -9.52 8.68 -6.96
N VAL A 6 -8.53 9.09 -6.21
CA VAL A 6 -7.26 9.61 -6.72
C VAL A 6 -6.13 8.82 -6.07
N ASP A 7 -5.17 8.38 -6.86
CA ASP A 7 -3.87 7.88 -6.40
C ASP A 7 -2.82 8.97 -6.68
N PHE A 8 -2.34 9.60 -5.61
CA PHE A 8 -1.32 10.65 -5.67
C PHE A 8 0.06 10.03 -5.52
N GLY A 9 0.63 9.60 -6.62
CA GLY A 9 1.99 9.03 -6.65
C GLY A 9 3.08 10.08 -6.81
N GLY A 10 4.34 9.67 -6.60
CA GLY A 10 5.49 10.58 -6.70
C GLY A 10 5.83 11.03 -8.12
N THR A 11 5.47 10.27 -9.15
CA THR A 11 5.76 10.56 -10.57
C THR A 11 4.51 10.80 -11.41
N LYS A 12 3.39 10.20 -11.01
CA LYS A 12 2.09 10.27 -11.70
C LYS A 12 0.98 10.43 -10.68
N ILE A 13 -0.09 11.10 -11.07
CA ILE A 13 -1.36 11.14 -10.37
C ILE A 13 -2.39 10.45 -11.26
N GLU A 14 -3.22 9.60 -10.66
CA GLU A 14 -4.29 8.92 -11.35
C GLU A 14 -5.63 9.23 -10.68
N ALA A 15 -6.64 9.60 -11.46
CA ALA A 15 -8.01 9.75 -10.98
C ALA A 15 -8.92 8.75 -11.70
N ALA A 16 -9.85 8.16 -10.96
CA ALA A 16 -10.80 7.22 -11.53
C ALA A 16 -12.20 7.39 -10.96
N ALA A 17 -13.19 7.01 -11.77
CA ALA A 17 -14.58 6.84 -11.39
C ALA A 17 -14.94 5.35 -11.48
N LEU A 18 -15.46 4.79 -10.39
CA LEU A 18 -15.91 3.39 -10.31
C LEU A 18 -17.41 3.30 -10.08
N ASP A 19 -18.07 2.36 -10.74
CA ASP A 19 -19.44 2.00 -10.41
C ASP A 19 -19.55 1.17 -9.12
N ALA A 20 -20.75 0.72 -8.79
CA ALA A 20 -21.00 -0.07 -7.58
C ALA A 20 -20.33 -1.44 -7.59
N GLU A 21 -20.08 -1.99 -8.77
CA GLU A 21 -19.41 -3.27 -9.02
C GLU A 21 -17.89 -3.11 -9.20
N GLY A 22 -17.35 -1.91 -9.00
CA GLY A 22 -15.93 -1.63 -9.12
C GLY A 22 -15.42 -1.52 -10.56
N ARG A 23 -16.28 -1.41 -11.57
CA ARG A 23 -15.84 -1.23 -12.97
C ARG A 23 -15.50 0.23 -13.23
N PHE A 24 -14.40 0.46 -13.95
CA PHE A 24 -13.99 1.81 -14.33
C PHE A 24 -15.00 2.42 -15.31
N GLN A 25 -15.58 3.55 -14.93
CA GLN A 25 -16.37 4.43 -15.79
C GLN A 25 -15.53 5.54 -16.40
N ALA A 26 -14.44 5.92 -15.69
CA ALA A 26 -13.39 6.80 -16.18
C ALA A 26 -12.08 6.46 -15.50
N ARG A 27 -10.97 6.70 -16.21
CA ARG A 27 -9.62 6.54 -15.69
C ARG A 27 -8.69 7.50 -16.42
N VAL A 28 -8.15 8.46 -15.71
CA VAL A 28 -7.31 9.51 -16.25
C VAL A 28 -6.00 9.61 -15.47
N ARG A 29 -4.92 9.92 -16.16
CA ARG A 29 -3.58 10.02 -15.58
C ARG A 29 -2.90 11.29 -16.03
N GLY A 30 -2.13 11.88 -15.13
CA GLY A 30 -1.27 13.01 -15.41
C GLY A 30 0.06 12.92 -14.66
N PRO A 31 1.02 13.79 -14.97
CA PRO A 31 2.26 13.88 -14.22
C PRO A 31 2.00 14.37 -12.80
N SER A 32 2.84 13.96 -11.85
CA SER A 32 2.85 14.50 -10.49
C SER A 32 3.82 15.69 -10.45
N PRO A 33 3.33 16.93 -10.29
CA PRO A 33 4.20 18.09 -10.16
C PRO A 33 5.04 18.03 -8.89
N PRO A 34 6.29 18.53 -8.89
CA PRO A 34 7.10 18.60 -7.69
C PRO A 34 6.67 19.72 -6.73
N ASP A 35 5.93 20.70 -7.24
CA ASP A 35 5.39 21.80 -6.45
C ASP A 35 4.07 21.42 -5.79
N TYR A 36 3.88 21.85 -4.54
CA TYR A 36 2.72 21.53 -3.73
C TYR A 36 1.41 22.05 -4.32
N ASP A 37 1.36 23.36 -4.66
CA ASP A 37 0.14 23.99 -5.14
C ASP A 37 -0.21 23.52 -6.55
N ALA A 38 0.80 23.29 -7.40
CA ALA A 38 0.60 22.65 -8.70
C ALA A 38 0.08 21.21 -8.55
N GLY A 39 0.48 20.48 -7.50
CA GLY A 39 -0.05 19.17 -7.17
C GLY A 39 -1.53 19.17 -6.82
N LEU A 40 -1.97 20.16 -6.02
CA LEU A 40 -3.40 20.35 -5.70
C LEU A 40 -4.23 20.64 -6.96
N GLU A 41 -3.72 21.52 -7.83
CA GLU A 41 -4.38 21.87 -9.08
C GLU A 41 -4.46 20.69 -10.05
N ALA A 42 -3.39 19.90 -10.17
CA ALA A 42 -3.39 18.69 -10.99
C ALA A 42 -4.47 17.69 -10.53
N VAL A 43 -4.66 17.52 -9.23
CA VAL A 43 -5.76 16.68 -8.69
C VAL A 43 -7.12 17.26 -9.10
N ARG A 44 -7.31 18.57 -9.00
CA ARG A 44 -8.56 19.24 -9.39
C ARG A 44 -8.88 19.01 -10.87
N GLU A 45 -7.90 19.17 -11.74
CA GLU A 45 -8.05 18.98 -13.19
C GLU A 45 -8.37 17.53 -13.54
N LEU A 46 -7.65 16.56 -12.94
CA LEU A 46 -7.87 15.14 -13.18
C LEU A 46 -9.25 14.67 -12.70
N ILE A 47 -9.72 15.18 -11.55
CA ILE A 47 -11.09 14.89 -11.08
C ILE A 47 -12.12 15.49 -12.05
N ALA A 48 -11.95 16.74 -12.51
CA ALA A 48 -12.85 17.35 -13.48
C ALA A 48 -12.91 16.56 -14.80
N GLU A 49 -11.77 16.06 -15.25
CA GLU A 49 -11.68 15.19 -16.44
C GLU A 49 -12.38 13.85 -16.22
N ALA A 50 -12.14 13.20 -15.08
CA ALA A 50 -12.81 11.93 -14.73
C ALA A 50 -14.33 12.09 -14.64
N GLU A 51 -14.81 13.21 -14.09
CA GLU A 51 -16.23 13.57 -14.05
C GLU A 51 -16.85 13.70 -15.45
N ARG A 52 -16.13 14.38 -16.37
CA ARG A 52 -16.59 14.53 -17.77
C ARG A 52 -16.71 13.17 -18.47
N GLN A 53 -15.69 12.31 -18.32
CA GLN A 53 -15.68 10.98 -18.95
C GLN A 53 -16.74 10.06 -18.35
N ALA A 54 -16.95 10.10 -17.04
CA ALA A 54 -17.97 9.30 -16.36
C ALA A 54 -19.40 9.83 -16.53
N GLY A 55 -19.59 11.04 -17.05
CA GLY A 55 -20.89 11.70 -17.12
C GLY A 55 -21.55 11.93 -15.76
N ALA A 56 -20.75 12.06 -14.69
CA ALA A 56 -21.21 12.15 -13.31
C ALA A 56 -20.35 13.12 -12.49
N LYS A 57 -20.97 13.71 -11.46
CA LYS A 57 -20.26 14.59 -10.51
C LYS A 57 -19.87 13.84 -9.24
N ALA A 58 -18.67 14.07 -8.75
CA ALA A 58 -18.20 13.53 -7.49
C ALA A 58 -18.82 14.32 -6.33
N ALA A 59 -19.68 13.71 -5.55
CA ALA A 59 -20.17 14.34 -4.31
C ALA A 59 -19.07 14.37 -3.23
N ARG A 60 -18.13 13.45 -3.30
CA ARG A 60 -17.00 13.27 -2.36
C ARG A 60 -15.87 12.51 -3.07
N VAL A 61 -14.63 12.68 -2.63
CA VAL A 61 -13.46 12.09 -3.26
C VAL A 61 -12.61 11.35 -2.23
N GLY A 62 -12.14 10.16 -2.58
CA GLY A 62 -11.11 9.45 -1.82
C GLY A 62 -9.73 9.70 -2.44
N ILE A 63 -8.73 9.90 -1.59
CA ILE A 63 -7.35 10.16 -2.00
C ILE A 63 -6.44 9.11 -1.37
N GLY A 64 -5.71 8.39 -2.19
CA GLY A 64 -4.58 7.56 -1.79
C GLY A 64 -3.27 8.30 -2.07
N GLY A 65 -2.28 8.12 -1.22
CA GLY A 65 -0.98 8.75 -1.45
C GLY A 65 0.05 8.43 -0.38
N PRO A 66 1.27 8.97 -0.50
CA PRO A 66 2.35 8.67 0.42
C PRO A 66 2.19 9.34 1.78
N GLY A 67 2.64 8.66 2.84
CA GLY A 67 2.58 9.17 4.20
C GLY A 67 1.18 9.18 4.80
N SER A 68 1.01 9.87 5.91
CA SER A 68 -0.27 9.97 6.62
C SER A 68 -0.43 11.31 7.32
N PRO A 69 -1.67 11.85 7.46
CA PRO A 69 -1.90 13.01 8.30
C PRO A 69 -1.72 12.66 9.77
N SER A 70 -1.05 13.52 10.51
CA SER A 70 -0.89 13.40 11.96
C SER A 70 -2.25 13.59 12.63
N PRO A 71 -2.70 12.66 13.49
CA PRO A 71 -3.95 12.85 14.24
C PRO A 71 -3.94 14.07 15.17
N ALA A 72 -2.75 14.52 15.58
CA ALA A 72 -2.61 15.67 16.48
C ALA A 72 -2.67 17.01 15.78
N SER A 73 -2.14 17.12 14.55
CA SER A 73 -2.02 18.42 13.85
C SER A 73 -2.75 18.47 12.50
N GLY A 74 -3.18 17.34 11.94
CA GLY A 74 -3.70 17.26 10.58
C GLY A 74 -2.65 17.42 9.47
N LEU A 75 -1.39 17.68 9.85
CA LEU A 75 -0.31 17.86 8.86
C LEU A 75 0.26 16.51 8.38
N MET A 76 0.59 16.45 7.11
CA MET A 76 1.22 15.28 6.51
C MET A 76 2.60 14.99 7.12
N ARG A 77 2.93 13.72 7.24
CA ARG A 77 4.22 13.21 7.72
C ARG A 77 4.60 11.92 7.00
N ASN A 78 5.88 11.59 7.02
CA ASN A 78 6.44 10.34 6.49
C ASN A 78 6.17 10.12 5.00
N ALA A 79 5.85 11.17 4.25
CA ALA A 79 5.70 11.08 2.81
C ALA A 79 7.09 11.09 2.14
N ASN A 80 7.34 10.14 1.22
CA ASN A 80 8.50 10.16 0.34
C ASN A 80 8.40 11.29 -0.71
N SER A 81 7.20 11.71 -1.06
CA SER A 81 6.92 12.98 -1.76
C SER A 81 7.03 14.12 -0.74
N THR A 82 8.26 14.58 -0.49
CA THR A 82 8.61 15.44 0.66
C THR A 82 7.90 16.79 0.67
N GLN A 83 7.44 17.30 -0.49
CA GLN A 83 6.66 18.54 -0.60
C GLN A 83 5.32 18.47 0.15
N LEU A 84 4.82 17.28 0.45
CA LEU A 84 3.61 17.09 1.23
C LEU A 84 3.84 17.22 2.74
N ASN A 85 5.04 16.94 3.24
CA ASN A 85 5.32 16.91 4.67
C ASN A 85 5.14 18.29 5.32
N ALA A 86 4.58 18.29 6.52
CA ALA A 86 4.21 19.48 7.28
C ALA A 86 3.14 20.38 6.61
N ARG A 87 2.40 19.85 5.61
CA ARG A 87 1.30 20.55 4.93
C ARG A 87 -0.04 19.91 5.30
N PRO A 88 -1.15 20.66 5.35
CA PRO A 88 -2.49 20.13 5.61
C PRO A 88 -3.15 19.58 4.33
N PHE A 89 -2.44 18.70 3.60
CA PHE A 89 -2.78 18.28 2.25
C PHE A 89 -4.23 17.79 2.08
N PRO A 90 -4.81 16.95 2.97
CA PRO A 90 -6.21 16.56 2.83
C PRO A 90 -7.19 17.74 2.95
N ALA A 91 -6.95 18.66 3.87
CA ALA A 91 -7.80 19.86 4.05
C ALA A 91 -7.68 20.83 2.88
N ASP A 92 -6.47 21.01 2.34
CA ASP A 92 -6.25 21.84 1.15
C ASP A 92 -6.92 21.26 -0.09
N LEU A 93 -6.87 19.91 -0.26
CA LEU A 93 -7.63 19.23 -1.33
C LEU A 93 -9.15 19.42 -1.16
N GLU A 94 -9.66 19.30 0.06
CA GLU A 94 -11.08 19.54 0.34
C GLU A 94 -11.49 20.97 -0.05
N ARG A 95 -10.67 21.96 0.28
CA ARG A 95 -10.88 23.38 -0.10
C ARG A 95 -10.83 23.57 -1.62
N VAL A 96 -9.83 23.01 -2.31
CA VAL A 96 -9.64 23.18 -3.77
C VAL A 96 -10.73 22.44 -4.57
N LEU A 97 -11.15 21.25 -4.11
CA LEU A 97 -12.20 20.47 -4.75
C LEU A 97 -13.62 20.96 -4.39
N GLY A 98 -13.77 21.72 -3.31
CA GLY A 98 -15.07 22.21 -2.82
C GLY A 98 -16.01 21.09 -2.36
N ARG A 99 -15.45 19.96 -1.90
CA ARG A 99 -16.21 18.77 -1.50
C ARG A 99 -15.43 17.91 -0.50
N PRO A 100 -16.10 17.04 0.29
CA PRO A 100 -15.45 16.22 1.30
C PRO A 100 -14.39 15.30 0.71
N VAL A 101 -13.24 15.22 1.38
CA VAL A 101 -12.10 14.38 1.03
C VAL A 101 -11.81 13.39 2.17
N ARG A 102 -11.52 12.14 1.83
CA ARG A 102 -10.88 11.16 2.72
C ARG A 102 -9.53 10.78 2.18
N TYR A 103 -8.55 10.72 3.07
CA TYR A 103 -7.18 10.37 2.74
C TYR A 103 -6.77 9.06 3.44
N ALA A 104 -6.07 8.20 2.72
CA ALA A 104 -5.34 7.06 3.28
C ALA A 104 -3.98 6.92 2.57
N ASN A 105 -3.01 6.26 3.21
CA ASN A 105 -1.77 5.96 2.51
C ASN A 105 -1.99 4.86 1.45
N ASP A 106 -1.02 4.71 0.55
CA ASP A 106 -1.04 3.78 -0.58
C ASP A 106 -1.27 2.32 -0.15
N ALA A 107 -0.63 1.86 0.93
CA ALA A 107 -0.80 0.49 1.42
C ALA A 107 -2.19 0.25 2.03
N ASN A 108 -2.78 1.25 2.71
CA ASN A 108 -4.16 1.16 3.17
C ASN A 108 -5.15 1.15 2.01
N CYS A 109 -4.87 1.90 0.93
CA CYS A 109 -5.66 1.84 -0.29
C CYS A 109 -5.54 0.47 -0.97
N LEU A 110 -4.34 -0.11 -1.03
CA LEU A 110 -4.17 -1.50 -1.50
C LEU A 110 -5.01 -2.47 -0.67
N ALA A 111 -4.90 -2.42 0.66
CA ALA A 111 -5.65 -3.32 1.54
C ALA A 111 -7.16 -3.19 1.34
N LEU A 112 -7.67 -1.97 1.23
CA LEU A 112 -9.09 -1.70 1.01
C LEU A 112 -9.55 -2.17 -0.36
N SER A 113 -8.78 -1.93 -1.42
CA SER A 113 -9.05 -2.42 -2.77
C SER A 113 -9.16 -3.94 -2.80
N GLU A 114 -8.13 -4.61 -2.27
CA GLU A 114 -8.06 -6.07 -2.31
C GLU A 114 -9.11 -6.73 -1.41
N ALA A 115 -9.45 -6.12 -0.27
CA ALA A 115 -10.52 -6.60 0.60
C ALA A 115 -11.93 -6.37 0.03
N THR A 116 -12.11 -5.37 -0.86
CA THR A 116 -13.44 -5.04 -1.42
C THR A 116 -13.81 -5.95 -2.59
N ASP A 117 -12.95 -6.02 -3.60
CA ASP A 117 -13.22 -6.73 -4.85
C ASP A 117 -11.99 -7.41 -5.47
N GLY A 118 -10.90 -7.51 -4.70
CA GLY A 118 -9.64 -8.12 -5.11
C GLY A 118 -9.40 -9.53 -4.58
N ALA A 119 -8.13 -9.87 -4.34
CA ALA A 119 -7.72 -11.19 -3.88
C ALA A 119 -8.14 -11.48 -2.42
N GLY A 120 -8.36 -10.43 -1.62
CA GLY A 120 -8.83 -10.52 -0.24
C GLY A 120 -10.34 -10.40 -0.08
N ALA A 121 -11.13 -10.41 -1.18
CA ALA A 121 -12.58 -10.29 -1.10
C ALA A 121 -13.19 -11.51 -0.39
N GLY A 122 -14.06 -11.24 0.59
CA GLY A 122 -14.72 -12.29 1.38
C GLY A 122 -13.97 -12.67 2.66
N PHE A 123 -12.73 -12.25 2.86
CA PHE A 123 -11.99 -12.43 4.10
C PHE A 123 -12.28 -11.32 5.11
N GLY A 124 -12.31 -11.66 6.40
CA GLY A 124 -12.59 -10.71 7.48
C GLY A 124 -11.42 -9.78 7.79
N VAL A 125 -10.20 -10.35 7.86
CA VAL A 125 -8.96 -9.62 8.15
C VAL A 125 -7.98 -9.81 6.98
N VAL A 126 -7.70 -8.74 6.27
CA VAL A 126 -6.77 -8.71 5.13
C VAL A 126 -5.53 -7.93 5.52
N PHE A 127 -4.35 -8.54 5.41
CA PHE A 127 -3.08 -7.85 5.48
C PHE A 127 -2.50 -7.71 4.06
N ALA A 128 -2.46 -6.50 3.55
CA ALA A 128 -1.91 -6.23 2.22
C ALA A 128 -0.52 -5.61 2.33
N VAL A 129 0.41 -6.08 1.51
CA VAL A 129 1.82 -5.71 1.53
C VAL A 129 2.20 -5.09 0.19
N ILE A 130 2.86 -3.95 0.22
CA ILE A 130 3.54 -3.37 -0.94
C ILE A 130 5.02 -3.73 -0.86
N LEU A 131 5.50 -4.50 -1.82
CA LEU A 131 6.91 -4.85 -2.01
C LEU A 131 7.42 -4.16 -3.28
N GLY A 132 7.79 -2.90 -3.14
CA GLY A 132 8.22 -2.03 -4.24
C GLY A 132 9.57 -1.38 -3.98
N THR A 133 9.70 -0.08 -4.28
CA THR A 133 10.87 0.74 -3.92
C THR A 133 11.04 0.80 -2.40
N GLY A 134 9.93 0.82 -1.67
CA GLY A 134 9.87 0.65 -0.22
C GLY A 134 9.06 -0.59 0.16
N VAL A 135 8.79 -0.73 1.46
CA VAL A 135 7.94 -1.78 2.03
C VAL A 135 6.84 -1.14 2.86
N GLY A 136 5.61 -1.22 2.34
CA GLY A 136 4.42 -0.77 3.06
C GLY A 136 3.53 -1.93 3.49
N GLY A 137 2.64 -1.67 4.42
CA GLY A 137 1.58 -2.58 4.82
C GLY A 137 0.29 -1.85 5.11
N GLY A 138 -0.83 -2.46 4.76
CA GLY A 138 -2.16 -1.99 5.06
C GLY A 138 -3.01 -3.11 5.64
N ILE A 139 -3.92 -2.75 6.51
CA ILE A 139 -4.80 -3.70 7.19
C ILE A 139 -6.24 -3.30 6.87
N ALA A 140 -7.04 -4.26 6.40
CA ALA A 140 -8.47 -4.08 6.31
C ALA A 140 -9.18 -5.10 7.20
N VAL A 141 -10.14 -4.63 8.01
CA VAL A 141 -10.96 -5.45 8.88
C VAL A 141 -12.42 -5.25 8.49
N ASN A 142 -13.08 -6.33 8.08
CA ASN A 142 -14.45 -6.30 7.60
C ASN A 142 -14.68 -5.22 6.52
N GLY A 143 -13.75 -5.16 5.54
CA GLY A 143 -13.82 -4.21 4.41
C GLY A 143 -13.56 -2.75 4.80
N ARG A 144 -12.94 -2.47 5.96
CA ARG A 144 -12.59 -1.13 6.40
C ARG A 144 -11.10 -1.03 6.72
N PRO A 145 -10.40 0.03 6.29
CA PRO A 145 -9.00 0.18 6.60
C PRO A 145 -8.80 0.46 8.10
N LEU A 146 -7.85 -0.25 8.70
CA LEU A 146 -7.41 -0.01 10.07
C LEU A 146 -6.28 1.03 10.07
N LEU A 147 -6.58 2.26 10.41
CA LEU A 147 -5.57 3.33 10.47
C LEU A 147 -4.82 3.35 11.81
N GLY A 148 -5.46 2.88 12.87
CA GLY A 148 -4.94 2.93 14.24
C GLY A 148 -5.03 4.33 14.86
N ARG A 149 -4.84 4.40 16.18
CA ARG A 149 -4.92 5.66 16.95
C ARG A 149 -3.86 6.69 16.51
N ASN A 150 -2.69 6.21 16.12
CA ASN A 150 -1.57 7.04 15.73
C ASN A 150 -1.43 7.16 14.20
N ALA A 151 -2.38 6.65 13.42
CA ALA A 151 -2.34 6.57 11.96
C ALA A 151 -1.02 5.95 11.43
N VAL A 152 -0.58 4.85 12.06
CA VAL A 152 0.64 4.08 11.70
C VAL A 152 0.38 2.57 11.69
N ALA A 153 -0.88 2.12 11.70
CA ALA A 153 -1.18 0.71 11.56
C ALA A 153 -0.68 0.21 10.19
N GLY A 154 0.04 -0.90 10.19
CA GLY A 154 0.64 -1.44 8.97
C GLY A 154 2.04 -0.92 8.61
N GLU A 155 2.66 -0.03 9.39
CA GLU A 155 4.03 0.47 9.18
C GLU A 155 5.11 -0.58 9.53
N TRP A 156 4.89 -1.82 9.16
CA TRP A 156 5.73 -2.98 9.47
C TRP A 156 7.10 -2.93 8.78
N GLY A 157 7.19 -2.27 7.63
CA GLY A 157 8.45 -2.09 6.90
C GLY A 157 9.52 -1.35 7.71
N HIS A 158 9.09 -0.58 8.73
CA HIS A 158 9.99 0.13 9.64
C HIS A 158 10.16 -0.54 11.01
N THR A 159 9.69 -1.79 11.17
CA THR A 159 10.10 -2.66 12.28
C THR A 159 11.45 -3.31 11.99
N PRO A 160 12.25 -3.70 12.99
CA PRO A 160 13.51 -4.39 12.74
C PRO A 160 13.25 -5.77 12.12
N LEU A 161 14.22 -6.28 11.33
CA LEU A 161 14.19 -7.67 10.86
C LEU A 161 14.12 -8.61 12.06
N PRO A 162 13.10 -9.48 12.16
CA PRO A 162 12.99 -10.41 13.29
C PRO A 162 14.07 -11.48 13.27
N TRP A 163 14.53 -11.90 14.46
CA TRP A 163 15.52 -12.98 14.65
C TRP A 163 16.72 -12.85 13.70
N PRO A 164 17.42 -11.68 13.67
CA PRO A 164 18.51 -11.45 12.72
C PRO A 164 19.66 -12.39 13.01
N ALA A 165 20.26 -12.95 11.96
CA ALA A 165 21.54 -13.64 12.06
C ALA A 165 22.67 -12.65 12.43
N ALA A 166 23.82 -13.15 12.86
CA ALA A 166 24.92 -12.30 13.29
C ALA A 166 25.37 -11.31 12.21
N GLU A 167 25.40 -11.75 10.96
CA GLU A 167 25.75 -10.92 9.79
C GLU A 167 24.66 -9.91 9.40
N GLU A 168 23.44 -10.07 9.90
CA GLU A 168 22.32 -9.15 9.68
C GLU A 168 22.25 -8.04 10.76
N TRP A 169 23.06 -8.13 11.82
CA TRP A 169 23.10 -7.15 12.88
C TRP A 169 24.28 -6.19 12.74
N PRO A 170 24.12 -4.85 12.92
CA PRO A 170 22.90 -4.09 13.28
C PRO A 170 22.02 -3.72 12.07
N GLY A 171 22.31 -4.24 10.90
CA GLY A 171 21.61 -3.99 9.64
C GLY A 171 21.90 -2.62 9.01
N PRO A 172 21.44 -2.41 7.76
CA PRO A 172 21.64 -1.16 7.05
C PRO A 172 20.91 0.02 7.69
N ALA A 173 21.41 1.25 7.47
CA ALA A 173 20.70 2.46 7.86
C ALA A 173 19.42 2.62 7.04
N CYS A 174 18.34 3.03 7.70
CA CYS A 174 17.06 3.34 7.08
C CYS A 174 16.83 4.84 7.07
N TRP A 175 16.13 5.35 6.07
CA TRP A 175 15.79 6.77 5.98
C TRP A 175 14.92 7.26 7.15
N CYS A 176 14.20 6.35 7.84
CA CYS A 176 13.46 6.69 9.06
C CYS A 176 14.33 7.00 10.28
N GLY A 177 15.66 7.01 10.13
CA GLY A 177 16.63 7.27 11.19
C GLY A 177 17.04 6.05 12.02
N ARG A 178 16.44 4.88 11.79
CA ARG A 178 16.77 3.61 12.46
C ARG A 178 17.71 2.75 11.61
N ARG A 179 18.08 1.58 12.12
CA ARG A 179 18.87 0.58 11.41
C ARG A 179 18.13 -0.77 11.38
N GLY A 180 18.40 -1.57 10.36
CA GLY A 180 17.91 -2.94 10.27
C GLY A 180 16.40 -3.05 10.04
N CYS A 181 15.72 -1.98 9.60
CA CYS A 181 14.30 -2.05 9.25
C CYS A 181 14.05 -3.08 8.14
N LEU A 182 12.91 -3.79 8.19
CA LEU A 182 12.51 -4.78 7.18
C LEU A 182 12.62 -4.26 5.75
N GLU A 183 12.26 -3.00 5.51
CA GLU A 183 12.39 -2.36 4.20
C GLU A 183 13.80 -2.47 3.62
N GLN A 184 14.84 -2.40 4.46
CA GLN A 184 16.23 -2.51 4.04
C GLN A 184 16.65 -3.91 3.63
N TRP A 185 15.78 -4.90 3.80
CA TRP A 185 16.01 -6.31 3.52
C TRP A 185 15.08 -6.88 2.44
N VAL A 186 13.81 -6.42 2.42
CA VAL A 186 12.77 -7.02 1.57
C VAL A 186 12.12 -6.05 0.57
N SER A 187 12.66 -4.84 0.37
CA SER A 187 12.30 -4.00 -0.77
C SER A 187 13.00 -4.48 -2.05
N GLY A 188 12.48 -4.08 -3.22
CA GLY A 188 13.11 -4.38 -4.51
C GLY A 188 14.57 -3.92 -4.59
N PRO A 189 14.90 -2.66 -4.23
CA PRO A 189 16.29 -2.19 -4.14
C PRO A 189 17.15 -2.98 -3.15
N ALA A 190 16.59 -3.41 -2.01
CA ALA A 190 17.31 -4.23 -1.04
C ALA A 190 17.64 -5.61 -1.62
N PHE A 191 16.69 -6.24 -2.31
CA PHE A 191 16.91 -7.49 -3.01
C PHE A 191 17.95 -7.38 -4.13
N ALA A 192 17.88 -6.33 -4.96
CA ALA A 192 18.86 -6.07 -6.00
C ALA A 192 20.29 -5.90 -5.43
N ARG A 193 20.40 -5.19 -4.32
CA ARG A 193 21.68 -5.00 -3.61
C ARG A 193 22.24 -6.32 -3.06
N ASP A 194 21.40 -7.15 -2.44
CA ASP A 194 21.78 -8.46 -1.90
C ASP A 194 22.20 -9.43 -3.00
N ALA A 195 21.55 -9.37 -4.15
CA ALA A 195 21.84 -10.19 -5.32
C ALA A 195 23.00 -9.67 -6.18
N GLY A 196 23.43 -8.41 -6.03
CA GLY A 196 24.47 -7.79 -6.85
C GLY A 196 24.05 -7.53 -8.31
N LYS A 197 22.74 -7.54 -8.61
CA LYS A 197 22.16 -7.34 -9.95
C LYS A 197 20.72 -6.83 -9.84
N ALA A 198 20.11 -6.47 -11.00
CA ALA A 198 18.71 -6.04 -11.04
C ALA A 198 17.77 -7.09 -10.43
N ALA A 199 16.75 -6.62 -9.71
CA ALA A 199 15.82 -7.49 -8.97
C ALA A 199 15.11 -8.51 -9.87
N GLU A 200 14.68 -8.09 -11.07
CA GLU A 200 14.03 -8.96 -12.04
C GLU A 200 14.93 -10.12 -12.50
N ALA A 201 16.21 -9.78 -12.80
CA ALA A 201 17.20 -10.79 -13.21
C ALA A 201 17.54 -11.75 -12.07
N ALA A 202 17.64 -11.24 -10.84
CA ALA A 202 17.91 -12.05 -9.66
C ALA A 202 16.74 -13.00 -9.32
N ALA A 203 15.51 -12.52 -9.46
CA ALA A 203 14.31 -13.32 -9.23
C ALA A 203 14.15 -14.47 -10.23
N ALA A 204 14.52 -14.23 -11.49
CA ALA A 204 14.43 -15.25 -12.55
C ALA A 204 15.42 -16.41 -12.38
N GLU A 205 16.52 -16.21 -11.64
CA GLU A 205 17.54 -17.25 -11.44
C GLU A 205 17.19 -18.28 -10.36
N ASP A 206 16.20 -17.98 -9.52
CA ASP A 206 15.80 -18.87 -8.41
C ASP A 206 16.99 -19.34 -7.53
N GLY A 207 17.92 -18.40 -7.29
CA GLY A 207 19.19 -18.69 -6.64
C GLY A 207 19.20 -18.36 -5.13
N PRO A 208 20.41 -18.40 -4.49
CA PRO A 208 20.58 -18.15 -3.06
C PRO A 208 20.07 -16.77 -2.58
N ALA A 209 20.09 -15.75 -3.44
CA ALA A 209 19.57 -14.42 -3.10
C ALA A 209 18.05 -14.46 -2.90
N LEU A 210 17.31 -15.18 -3.76
CA LEU A 210 15.87 -15.35 -3.61
C LEU A 210 15.55 -16.17 -2.35
N ALA A 211 16.34 -17.19 -2.03
CA ALA A 211 16.16 -17.97 -0.81
C ALA A 211 16.31 -17.10 0.45
N ARG A 212 17.34 -16.25 0.53
CA ARG A 212 17.50 -15.26 1.63
C ARG A 212 16.37 -14.25 1.69
N TYR A 213 15.90 -13.80 0.52
CA TYR A 213 14.76 -12.88 0.44
C TYR A 213 13.49 -13.50 1.02
N VAL A 214 13.17 -14.74 0.63
CA VAL A 214 12.02 -15.50 1.14
C VAL A 214 12.12 -15.72 2.65
N ASP A 215 13.31 -16.08 3.17
CA ASP A 215 13.55 -16.23 4.60
C ASP A 215 13.27 -14.93 5.38
N ARG A 216 13.85 -13.82 4.94
CA ARG A 216 13.66 -12.51 5.60
C ARG A 216 12.23 -12.02 5.54
N LEU A 217 11.59 -12.17 4.39
CA LEU A 217 10.17 -11.81 4.21
C LEU A 217 9.28 -12.72 5.05
N GLY A 218 9.57 -14.03 5.09
CA GLY A 218 8.85 -15.01 5.90
C GLY A 218 8.91 -14.69 7.40
N ARG A 219 10.10 -14.37 7.92
CA ARG A 219 10.27 -13.91 9.32
C ARG A 219 9.45 -12.65 9.62
N GLY A 220 9.46 -11.68 8.72
CA GLY A 220 8.65 -10.47 8.87
C GLY A 220 7.16 -10.75 8.88
N LEU A 221 6.68 -11.59 7.97
CA LEU A 221 5.27 -11.98 7.87
C LEU A 221 4.82 -12.84 9.06
N ALA A 222 5.69 -13.69 9.61
CA ALA A 222 5.38 -14.48 10.80
C ALA A 222 5.02 -13.58 12.01
N VAL A 223 5.76 -12.48 12.21
CA VAL A 223 5.42 -11.51 13.27
C VAL A 223 4.04 -10.88 13.04
N ILE A 224 3.66 -10.65 11.77
CA ILE A 224 2.32 -10.15 11.46
C ILE A 224 1.26 -11.21 11.76
N VAL A 225 1.53 -12.48 11.45
CA VAL A 225 0.62 -13.58 11.81
C VAL A 225 0.46 -13.67 13.32
N ASP A 226 1.55 -13.64 14.10
CA ASP A 226 1.50 -13.73 15.56
C ASP A 226 0.79 -12.54 16.23
N ILE A 227 0.72 -11.36 15.58
CA ILE A 227 0.11 -10.16 16.19
C ILE A 227 -1.30 -9.91 15.68
N LEU A 228 -1.55 -10.16 14.38
CA LEU A 228 -2.80 -9.79 13.71
C LEU A 228 -3.66 -10.99 13.35
N ASP A 229 -3.04 -12.14 13.13
CA ASP A 229 -3.67 -13.40 12.67
C ASP A 229 -4.61 -13.16 11.48
N PRO A 230 -4.09 -12.65 10.33
CA PRO A 230 -4.92 -12.28 9.21
C PRO A 230 -5.48 -13.53 8.50
N ASP A 231 -6.72 -13.44 8.00
CA ASP A 231 -7.34 -14.51 7.20
C ASP A 231 -6.65 -14.67 5.84
N VAL A 232 -5.98 -13.63 5.34
CA VAL A 232 -5.24 -13.63 4.07
C VAL A 232 -4.14 -12.57 4.07
N ILE A 233 -3.01 -12.90 3.46
CA ILE A 233 -1.93 -11.97 3.13
C ILE A 233 -1.95 -11.73 1.62
N VAL A 234 -2.01 -10.45 1.19
CA VAL A 234 -2.04 -10.07 -0.22
C VAL A 234 -0.78 -9.30 -0.58
N LEU A 235 0.00 -9.78 -1.53
CA LEU A 235 1.23 -9.15 -1.98
C LEU A 235 0.99 -8.28 -3.21
N GLY A 236 1.39 -7.01 -3.13
CA GLY A 236 1.41 -6.04 -4.21
C GLY A 236 2.81 -5.43 -4.40
N GLY A 237 2.95 -4.52 -5.35
CA GLY A 237 4.23 -3.93 -5.74
C GLY A 237 5.03 -4.82 -6.70
N GLY A 238 6.18 -4.31 -7.16
CA GLY A 238 6.97 -4.97 -8.22
C GLY A 238 7.42 -6.38 -7.88
N MET A 239 7.84 -6.63 -6.62
CA MET A 239 8.30 -7.95 -6.19
C MET A 239 7.16 -8.99 -6.10
N SER A 240 5.89 -8.57 -6.01
CA SER A 240 4.74 -9.48 -6.06
C SER A 240 4.59 -10.22 -7.40
N ASN A 241 5.33 -9.79 -8.44
CA ASN A 241 5.36 -10.47 -9.74
C ASN A 241 6.33 -11.66 -9.78
N VAL A 242 7.05 -11.94 -8.71
CA VAL A 242 7.93 -13.10 -8.57
C VAL A 242 7.08 -14.30 -8.13
N ASP A 243 6.67 -15.13 -9.08
CA ASP A 243 5.71 -16.23 -8.83
C ASP A 243 6.24 -17.24 -7.79
N ALA A 244 7.56 -17.47 -7.74
CA ALA A 244 8.20 -18.33 -6.76
C ALA A 244 7.97 -17.91 -5.29
N LEU A 245 7.56 -16.67 -5.02
CA LEU A 245 7.22 -16.24 -3.67
C LEU A 245 5.99 -16.97 -3.13
N TYR A 246 4.98 -17.22 -3.96
CA TYR A 246 3.73 -17.84 -3.55
C TYR A 246 3.89 -19.31 -3.18
N ASP A 247 4.81 -20.00 -3.83
CA ASP A 247 5.13 -21.40 -3.55
C ASP A 247 6.02 -21.55 -2.29
N ARG A 248 6.88 -20.56 -2.00
CA ARG A 248 7.93 -20.65 -0.98
C ARG A 248 7.60 -19.98 0.34
N LEU A 249 6.84 -18.87 0.31
CA LEU A 249 6.55 -18.11 1.53
C LEU A 249 5.80 -18.91 2.59
N PRO A 250 4.83 -19.79 2.28
CA PRO A 250 4.22 -20.61 3.32
C PRO A 250 5.24 -21.39 4.13
N ALA A 251 6.20 -22.04 3.46
CA ALA A 251 7.28 -22.78 4.12
C ALA A 251 8.31 -21.86 4.83
N GLY A 252 8.46 -20.61 4.36
CA GLY A 252 9.33 -19.59 4.99
C GLY A 252 8.69 -18.92 6.20
N ILE A 253 7.36 -18.89 6.31
CA ILE A 253 6.62 -18.30 7.42
C ILE A 253 6.41 -19.32 8.55
N ALA A 254 5.94 -20.52 8.21
CA ALA A 254 5.51 -21.54 9.16
C ALA A 254 6.50 -21.82 10.32
N PRO A 255 7.85 -21.90 10.11
CA PRO A 255 8.79 -22.19 11.20
C PRO A 255 8.85 -21.10 12.29
N HIS A 256 8.33 -19.91 12.02
CA HIS A 256 8.45 -18.73 12.87
C HIS A 256 7.14 -18.32 13.53
N VAL A 257 6.01 -18.93 13.15
CA VAL A 257 4.69 -18.64 13.72
C VAL A 257 4.49 -19.42 15.00
N PHE A 258 3.94 -18.78 16.03
CA PHE A 258 3.60 -19.42 17.31
C PHE A 258 2.32 -20.25 17.20
N SER A 259 2.29 -21.19 16.27
CA SER A 259 1.17 -22.10 16.04
C SER A 259 1.67 -23.48 15.59
N GLU A 260 0.87 -24.52 15.79
CA GLU A 260 1.13 -25.88 15.29
C GLU A 260 1.06 -25.96 13.77
N ALA A 261 0.32 -25.05 13.13
CA ALA A 261 0.13 -25.00 11.69
C ALA A 261 0.05 -23.54 11.20
N PHE A 262 0.43 -23.33 9.95
CA PHE A 262 0.24 -22.09 9.23
C PHE A 262 -0.51 -22.41 7.92
N ASP A 263 -1.72 -21.89 7.80
CA ASP A 263 -2.61 -22.12 6.65
C ASP A 263 -3.16 -20.81 6.04
N THR A 264 -2.74 -19.63 6.56
CA THR A 264 -3.10 -18.33 5.99
C THR A 264 -2.62 -18.24 4.54
N PRO A 265 -3.51 -18.08 3.56
CA PRO A 265 -3.13 -17.97 2.15
C PRO A 265 -2.32 -16.70 1.89
N VAL A 266 -1.27 -16.83 1.07
CA VAL A 266 -0.48 -15.72 0.55
C VAL A 266 -0.85 -15.56 -0.93
N LEU A 267 -1.52 -14.48 -1.29
CA LEU A 267 -2.08 -14.27 -2.61
C LEU A 267 -1.48 -13.04 -3.30
N LYS A 268 -1.47 -13.07 -4.64
CA LYS A 268 -1.08 -11.92 -5.47
C LYS A 268 -2.24 -10.92 -5.54
N ALA A 269 -1.93 -9.64 -5.41
CA ALA A 269 -2.91 -8.57 -5.60
C ALA A 269 -3.56 -8.67 -6.99
N ARG A 270 -4.88 -8.64 -7.01
CA ARG A 270 -5.67 -8.82 -8.24
C ARG A 270 -5.62 -7.60 -9.16
N HIS A 271 -5.57 -6.40 -8.57
CA HIS A 271 -5.72 -5.16 -9.32
C HIS A 271 -4.38 -4.51 -9.69
N GLY A 272 -3.25 -5.01 -9.17
CA GLY A 272 -1.91 -4.53 -9.49
C GLY A 272 -1.77 -3.02 -9.32
N ASP A 273 -1.28 -2.31 -10.34
CA ASP A 273 -1.10 -0.85 -10.34
C ASP A 273 -2.38 -0.04 -10.14
N SER A 274 -3.55 -0.66 -10.24
CA SER A 274 -4.83 0.02 -10.07
C SER A 274 -5.35 -0.02 -8.63
N SER A 275 -4.72 -0.81 -7.75
CA SER A 275 -5.19 -0.98 -6.36
C SER A 275 -5.20 0.32 -5.59
N GLY A 276 -4.25 1.23 -5.83
CA GLY A 276 -4.18 2.54 -5.17
C GLY A 276 -5.42 3.38 -5.45
N VAL A 277 -5.71 3.65 -6.73
CA VAL A 277 -6.86 4.48 -7.14
C VAL A 277 -8.21 3.83 -6.82
N ARG A 278 -8.29 2.48 -6.90
CA ARG A 278 -9.50 1.73 -6.52
C ARG A 278 -9.76 1.85 -5.02
N GLY A 279 -8.75 1.56 -4.21
CA GLY A 279 -8.83 1.68 -2.76
C GLY A 279 -9.18 3.09 -2.31
N ALA A 280 -8.61 4.11 -2.96
CA ALA A 280 -9.00 5.49 -2.74
C ALA A 280 -10.50 5.71 -2.98
N ALA A 281 -11.05 5.24 -4.09
CA ALA A 281 -12.49 5.34 -4.39
C ALA A 281 -13.36 4.62 -3.34
N TRP A 282 -12.88 3.53 -2.76
CA TRP A 282 -13.58 2.76 -1.72
C TRP A 282 -13.47 3.36 -0.31
N LEU A 283 -12.67 4.40 -0.06
CA LEU A 283 -12.58 5.08 1.24
C LEU A 283 -13.94 5.64 1.73
N TRP A 284 -14.86 5.85 0.81
CA TRP A 284 -16.23 6.21 1.13
C TRP A 284 -17.12 4.97 1.06
N PRO A 285 -17.64 4.47 2.19
CA PRO A 285 -18.54 3.33 2.20
C PRO A 285 -19.81 3.66 1.38
N PRO A 286 -20.52 2.62 0.90
CA PRO A 286 -21.84 2.84 0.33
C PRO A 286 -22.73 3.56 1.33
N GLU A 287 -23.59 4.45 0.85
CA GLU A 287 -24.62 5.03 1.71
C GLU A 287 -25.54 3.91 2.18
N PRO A 288 -25.96 3.92 3.45
CA PRO A 288 -26.97 2.99 3.90
C PRO A 288 -28.20 3.14 2.99
N PRO A 289 -28.89 2.04 2.68
CA PRO A 289 -30.15 2.13 1.94
C PRO A 289 -31.10 3.09 2.66
N PRO A 290 -31.93 3.85 1.91
CA PRO A 290 -32.86 4.82 2.47
C PRO A 290 -33.88 4.16 3.39
#